data_8ea1ddadcce52d5c16d7183f0df7784a
#
_entry.id   8ea1ddadcce52d5c16d7183f0df7784a
#
_cell.length_a   1.000
_cell.length_b   1.000
_cell.length_c   1.000
_cell.angle_alpha   90.00
_cell.angle_beta   90.00
_cell.angle_gamma   90.00
#
_symmetry.space_group_name_H-M   'P 1'
#
loop_
_entity.id
_entity.type
_entity.pdbx_description
1 polymer ?
#
loop_
_entity_poly.entity_id
_entity_poly.type
_entity_poly.pdbx_seq_one_letter_code
_entity_poly.pdbx_strand_id
1 'polypeptide(L)'
;SLYRKSFAPCTYFGICGGCSLQHWNTVPYQEWKINRIKNVTKKVISPNTVFSKLIPSEMQARRRADISIKRFEKKSVVGFHERDSHRIVDIQSCDLLDPEIINLSNAFRPISHLFIPIGESSRISINKLDNGLDILIYLQSEPSLEGLEAFNKLAHSHNLSRISMKISSAADIIPIIEKRTPHIEFSGVKISPPPGAFLQATKRGTRSITEAVLLGVSGKKTILELFSGCGTLTIPLHHQATVHAVEGDPFAADALRRGTVKAAIHNKISVEIRDLLRNPMSADELSKYDAVVFDPPRSGAKKQVQXX
;
A
#
# COMPACT_ATOMS: atom_id res chain seq x y z
N SER A 1 -33.41 6.32 -7.27
CA SER A 1 -33.00 7.34 -6.28
C SER A 1 -31.96 8.28 -6.90
N LEU A 2 -32.03 9.56 -6.58
CA LEU A 2 -31.06 10.57 -7.04
C LEU A 2 -29.65 10.27 -6.59
N TYR A 3 -29.50 9.49 -5.51
CA TYR A 3 -28.19 9.15 -4.94
C TYR A 3 -27.60 7.88 -5.52
N ARG A 4 -28.37 7.10 -6.25
CA ARG A 4 -27.94 5.76 -6.74
C ARG A 4 -27.98 5.67 -8.25
N LYS A 5 -26.93 5.04 -8.79
CA LYS A 5 -26.89 4.63 -10.20
C LYS A 5 -27.91 3.51 -10.43
N SER A 6 -28.41 3.39 -11.63
CA SER A 6 -29.28 2.27 -12.03
C SER A 6 -28.55 0.94 -11.89
N PHE A 7 -27.25 0.93 -12.27
CA PHE A 7 -26.39 -0.25 -12.16
C PHE A 7 -25.03 0.15 -11.62
N ALA A 8 -24.42 -0.72 -10.82
CA ALA A 8 -23.00 -0.58 -10.47
C ALA A 8 -22.16 -0.94 -11.71
N PRO A 9 -21.06 -0.25 -11.96
CA PRO A 9 -20.26 -0.55 -13.16
C PRO A 9 -19.61 -1.94 -13.15
N CYS A 10 -19.22 -2.44 -11.98
CA CYS A 10 -18.53 -3.72 -11.87
C CYS A 10 -19.53 -4.87 -11.75
N THR A 11 -19.37 -5.92 -12.57
CA THR A 11 -20.23 -7.12 -12.57
C THR A 11 -20.15 -7.93 -11.26
N TYR A 12 -19.06 -7.76 -10.52
CA TYR A 12 -18.85 -8.47 -9.24
C TYR A 12 -19.36 -7.65 -8.04
N PHE A 13 -19.88 -6.45 -8.27
CA PHE A 13 -20.36 -5.60 -7.18
C PHE A 13 -21.53 -6.26 -6.45
N GLY A 14 -21.50 -6.23 -5.13
CA GLY A 14 -22.51 -6.89 -4.30
C GLY A 14 -22.08 -8.26 -3.80
N ILE A 15 -21.11 -8.88 -4.48
CA ILE A 15 -20.54 -10.18 -4.09
C ILE A 15 -19.09 -9.98 -3.61
N CYS A 16 -18.26 -9.38 -4.45
CA CYS A 16 -16.86 -9.10 -4.13
C CYS A 16 -16.75 -8.12 -2.97
N GLY A 17 -15.95 -8.45 -1.96
CA GLY A 17 -15.74 -7.61 -0.77
C GLY A 17 -14.87 -6.37 -1.00
N GLY A 18 -14.31 -6.21 -2.20
CA GLY A 18 -13.39 -5.10 -2.50
C GLY A 18 -14.05 -3.73 -2.58
N CYS A 19 -15.37 -3.65 -2.85
CA CYS A 19 -16.09 -2.39 -3.07
C CYS A 19 -17.42 -2.36 -2.33
N SER A 20 -17.75 -1.20 -1.72
CA SER A 20 -18.98 -1.05 -0.95
C SER A 20 -19.97 -0.06 -1.54
N LEU A 21 -19.53 0.92 -2.31
CA LEU A 21 -20.35 2.08 -2.68
C LEU A 21 -20.35 2.40 -4.18
N GLN A 22 -20.06 1.45 -5.04
CA GLN A 22 -20.06 1.68 -6.51
C GLN A 22 -21.43 2.05 -7.06
N HIS A 23 -22.49 1.67 -6.36
CA HIS A 23 -23.88 1.98 -6.74
C HIS A 23 -24.28 3.44 -6.46
N TRP A 24 -23.43 4.22 -5.79
CA TRP A 24 -23.70 5.63 -5.54
C TRP A 24 -23.29 6.49 -6.75
N ASN A 25 -24.07 7.55 -7.00
CA ASN A 25 -23.65 8.60 -7.92
C ASN A 25 -22.44 9.34 -7.34
N THR A 26 -21.59 9.84 -8.22
CA THR A 26 -20.28 10.40 -7.84
C THR A 26 -20.41 11.59 -6.90
N VAL A 27 -21.31 12.55 -7.20
CA VAL A 27 -21.44 13.78 -6.41
C VAL A 27 -21.92 13.46 -4.99
N PRO A 28 -23.06 12.76 -4.78
CA PRO A 28 -23.47 12.40 -3.41
C PRO A 28 -22.45 11.57 -2.64
N TYR A 29 -21.68 10.70 -3.34
CA TYR A 29 -20.62 9.91 -2.72
C TYR A 29 -19.50 10.81 -2.20
N GLN A 30 -19.08 11.78 -2.99
CA GLN A 30 -18.01 12.71 -2.59
C GLN A 30 -18.46 13.59 -1.42
N GLU A 31 -19.69 14.10 -1.48
CA GLU A 31 -20.30 14.89 -0.38
C GLU A 31 -20.35 14.10 0.91
N TRP A 32 -20.77 12.83 0.83
CA TRP A 32 -20.84 11.94 1.98
C TRP A 32 -19.46 11.75 2.60
N LYS A 33 -18.41 11.57 1.78
CA LYS A 33 -17.02 11.42 2.28
C LYS A 33 -16.57 12.67 3.03
N ILE A 34 -16.80 13.85 2.45
CA ILE A 34 -16.45 15.15 3.07
C ILE A 34 -17.19 15.31 4.39
N ASN A 35 -18.51 15.04 4.38
CA ASN A 35 -19.34 15.19 5.57
C ASN A 35 -18.94 14.22 6.68
N ARG A 36 -18.47 13.01 6.35
CA ARG A 36 -17.94 12.09 7.37
C ARG A 36 -16.73 12.70 8.08
N ILE A 37 -15.81 13.31 7.34
CA ILE A 37 -14.61 13.95 7.94
C ILE A 37 -15.06 15.11 8.82
N LYS A 38 -15.91 16.00 8.31
CA LYS A 38 -16.44 17.15 9.07
C LYS A 38 -17.08 16.71 10.38
N ASN A 39 -17.90 15.66 10.34
CA ASN A 39 -18.60 15.16 11.52
C ASN A 39 -17.65 14.59 12.57
N VAL A 40 -16.64 13.82 12.13
CA VAL A 40 -15.67 13.19 13.05
C VAL A 40 -14.79 14.26 13.71
N THR A 41 -14.40 15.27 12.95
CA THR A 41 -13.49 16.33 13.44
C THR A 41 -14.20 17.48 14.16
N LYS A 42 -15.50 17.56 14.10
CA LYS A 42 -16.34 18.68 14.59
C LYS A 42 -15.98 19.19 15.99
N LYS A 43 -15.57 18.27 16.88
CA LYS A 43 -15.28 18.61 18.29
C LYS A 43 -13.84 19.14 18.51
N VAL A 44 -12.97 18.97 17.53
CA VAL A 44 -11.51 19.23 17.71
C VAL A 44 -10.98 20.30 16.75
N ILE A 45 -11.77 20.70 15.75
CA ILE A 45 -11.35 21.70 14.77
C ILE A 45 -11.83 23.10 15.17
N SER A 46 -11.07 24.11 14.76
CA SER A 46 -11.43 25.53 14.91
C SER A 46 -12.61 25.88 13.99
N PRO A 47 -13.47 26.83 14.37
CA PRO A 47 -14.48 27.37 13.47
C PRO A 47 -13.93 27.91 12.15
N ASN A 48 -12.65 28.33 12.15
CA ASN A 48 -11.98 28.85 10.96
C ASN A 48 -11.32 27.77 10.09
N THR A 49 -11.49 26.49 10.44
CA THR A 49 -10.91 25.37 9.67
C THR A 49 -11.50 25.32 8.27
N VAL A 50 -10.63 25.38 7.27
CA VAL A 50 -11.02 25.26 5.86
C VAL A 50 -10.88 23.81 5.41
N PHE A 51 -11.93 23.29 4.80
CA PHE A 51 -11.91 21.96 4.16
C PHE A 51 -11.65 22.11 2.68
N SER A 52 -10.51 21.59 2.24
CA SER A 52 -10.14 21.59 0.84
C SER A 52 -11.11 20.73 0.03
N LYS A 53 -11.16 20.99 -1.28
CA LYS A 53 -11.95 20.20 -2.23
C LYS A 53 -11.44 18.76 -2.25
N LEU A 54 -12.37 17.80 -2.30
CA LEU A 54 -12.02 16.39 -2.43
C LEU A 54 -11.32 16.14 -3.77
N ILE A 55 -10.24 15.39 -3.73
CA ILE A 55 -9.47 14.99 -4.92
C ILE A 55 -9.82 13.52 -5.22
N PRO A 56 -10.55 13.23 -6.32
CA PRO A 56 -10.93 11.86 -6.63
C PRO A 56 -9.77 11.06 -7.23
N SER A 57 -9.80 9.75 -7.04
CA SER A 57 -8.89 8.82 -7.71
C SER A 57 -9.47 8.38 -9.06
N GLU A 58 -8.59 8.07 -9.99
CA GLU A 58 -8.97 7.53 -11.28
C GLU A 58 -9.35 6.04 -11.17
N MET A 59 -10.10 5.55 -12.15
CA MET A 59 -10.35 4.14 -12.34
C MET A 59 -9.07 3.46 -12.83
N GLN A 60 -8.93 2.18 -12.56
CA GLN A 60 -7.79 1.37 -13.01
C GLN A 60 -6.41 1.93 -12.58
N ALA A 61 -6.39 2.68 -11.49
CA ALA A 61 -5.18 3.33 -10.98
C ALA A 61 -4.65 2.72 -9.69
N ARG A 62 -5.36 1.73 -9.11
CA ARG A 62 -4.94 1.10 -7.86
C ARG A 62 -3.74 0.19 -8.12
N ARG A 63 -2.59 0.54 -7.53
CA ARG A 63 -1.30 -0.09 -7.80
C ARG A 63 -0.88 -1.13 -6.76
N ARG A 64 -1.80 -1.53 -5.87
CA ARG A 64 -1.52 -2.51 -4.82
C ARG A 64 -2.74 -3.38 -4.57
N ALA A 65 -2.52 -4.71 -4.52
CA ALA A 65 -3.59 -5.66 -4.24
C ALA A 65 -3.05 -6.89 -3.51
N ASP A 66 -3.88 -7.44 -2.62
CA ASP A 66 -3.70 -8.78 -2.07
C ASP A 66 -4.75 -9.66 -2.72
N ILE A 67 -4.31 -10.56 -3.59
CA ILE A 67 -5.16 -11.48 -4.36
C ILE A 67 -5.10 -12.85 -3.69
N SER A 68 -6.26 -13.49 -3.56
CA SER A 68 -6.35 -14.85 -3.06
C SER A 68 -6.56 -15.83 -4.21
N ILE A 69 -5.86 -16.97 -4.14
CA ILE A 69 -6.02 -18.07 -5.09
C ILE A 69 -6.41 -19.30 -4.30
N LYS A 70 -7.44 -20.01 -4.73
CA LYS A 70 -7.81 -21.32 -4.16
C LYS A 70 -7.84 -22.35 -5.26
N ARG A 71 -7.14 -23.46 -5.02
CA ARG A 71 -7.10 -24.58 -5.96
C ARG A 71 -8.15 -25.62 -5.62
N PHE A 72 -8.94 -25.98 -6.61
CA PHE A 72 -9.86 -27.14 -6.57
C PHE A 72 -9.30 -28.22 -7.50
N GLU A 73 -9.93 -29.37 -7.48
CA GLU A 73 -9.49 -30.52 -8.30
C GLU A 73 -9.38 -30.17 -9.79
N LYS A 74 -10.38 -29.48 -10.33
CA LYS A 74 -10.49 -29.21 -11.78
C LYS A 74 -10.25 -27.75 -12.18
N LYS A 75 -10.14 -26.84 -11.20
CA LYS A 75 -9.99 -25.39 -11.49
C LYS A 75 -9.37 -24.65 -10.33
N SER A 76 -8.96 -23.43 -10.60
CA SER A 76 -8.56 -22.50 -9.56
C SER A 76 -9.41 -21.23 -9.64
N VAL A 77 -9.71 -20.68 -8.47
CA VAL A 77 -10.46 -19.45 -8.31
C VAL A 77 -9.46 -18.37 -7.87
N VAL A 78 -9.48 -17.23 -8.55
CA VAL A 78 -8.53 -16.13 -8.29
C VAL A 78 -9.31 -14.84 -8.08
N GLY A 79 -9.09 -14.16 -6.97
CA GLY A 79 -9.75 -12.89 -6.72
C GLY A 79 -9.74 -12.43 -5.28
N PHE A 80 -10.80 -11.78 -4.88
CA PHE A 80 -10.96 -11.24 -3.53
C PHE A 80 -11.99 -12.02 -2.74
N HIS A 81 -11.88 -11.97 -1.42
CA HIS A 81 -12.89 -12.58 -0.57
C HIS A 81 -14.24 -11.88 -0.74
N GLU A 82 -15.29 -12.67 -0.70
CA GLU A 82 -16.66 -12.21 -0.60
C GLU A 82 -16.81 -11.43 0.72
N ARG A 83 -17.73 -10.49 0.77
CA ARG A 83 -17.93 -9.70 1.97
C ARG A 83 -18.34 -10.60 3.15
N ASP A 84 -17.64 -10.43 4.26
CA ASP A 84 -17.89 -11.16 5.52
C ASP A 84 -17.84 -12.69 5.36
N SER A 85 -16.98 -13.17 4.45
CA SER A 85 -16.88 -14.58 4.11
C SER A 85 -15.43 -14.94 3.75
N HIS A 86 -15.09 -16.21 3.89
CA HIS A 86 -13.80 -16.76 3.44
C HIS A 86 -13.84 -17.26 2.00
N ARG A 87 -15.01 -17.18 1.36
CA ARG A 87 -15.16 -17.60 -0.04
C ARG A 87 -14.50 -16.57 -0.95
N ILE A 88 -13.77 -17.05 -1.96
CA ILE A 88 -13.11 -16.19 -2.94
C ILE A 88 -14.04 -15.99 -4.13
N VAL A 89 -14.28 -14.75 -4.51
CA VAL A 89 -15.02 -14.39 -5.73
C VAL A 89 -14.04 -14.48 -6.90
N ASP A 90 -14.37 -15.31 -7.88
CA ASP A 90 -13.54 -15.54 -9.06
C ASP A 90 -13.65 -14.36 -10.03
N ILE A 91 -12.67 -13.47 -10.01
CA ILE A 91 -12.72 -12.26 -10.84
C ILE A 91 -11.84 -12.41 -12.10
N GLN A 92 -12.33 -11.90 -13.22
CA GLN A 92 -11.58 -11.82 -14.49
C GLN A 92 -11.16 -10.38 -14.78
N SER A 93 -11.84 -9.42 -14.17
CA SER A 93 -11.63 -7.99 -14.38
C SER A 93 -11.86 -7.22 -13.08
N CYS A 94 -11.30 -6.01 -13.02
CA CYS A 94 -11.53 -5.09 -11.90
C CYS A 94 -11.38 -3.65 -12.38
N ASP A 95 -12.40 -2.83 -12.14
CA ASP A 95 -12.41 -1.43 -12.59
C ASP A 95 -11.49 -0.53 -11.73
N LEU A 96 -10.99 -1.03 -10.61
CA LEU A 96 -10.14 -0.24 -9.72
C LEU A 96 -8.66 -0.55 -9.87
N LEU A 97 -8.32 -1.83 -10.10
CA LEU A 97 -6.92 -2.27 -10.19
C LEU A 97 -6.29 -1.82 -11.49
N ASP A 98 -5.00 -1.48 -11.41
CA ASP A 98 -4.16 -1.29 -12.59
C ASP A 98 -4.24 -2.56 -13.47
N PRO A 99 -4.38 -2.40 -14.81
CA PRO A 99 -4.51 -3.55 -15.70
C PRO A 99 -3.38 -4.58 -15.61
N GLU A 100 -2.15 -4.17 -15.34
CA GLU A 100 -1.04 -5.12 -15.20
C GLU A 100 -1.27 -6.05 -14.00
N ILE A 101 -1.87 -5.54 -12.92
CA ILE A 101 -2.14 -6.35 -11.72
C ILE A 101 -3.22 -7.41 -12.03
N ILE A 102 -4.32 -7.02 -12.68
CA ILE A 102 -5.39 -7.98 -12.97
C ILE A 102 -4.94 -9.01 -14.03
N ASN A 103 -4.15 -8.58 -15.01
CA ASN A 103 -3.60 -9.49 -16.02
C ASN A 103 -2.67 -10.52 -15.38
N LEU A 104 -1.78 -10.08 -14.48
CA LEU A 104 -0.91 -10.98 -13.74
C LEU A 104 -1.74 -11.95 -12.85
N SER A 105 -2.75 -11.42 -12.16
CA SER A 105 -3.63 -12.24 -11.31
C SER A 105 -4.25 -13.40 -12.11
N ASN A 106 -4.74 -13.10 -13.30
CA ASN A 106 -5.33 -14.11 -14.18
C ASN A 106 -4.30 -15.14 -14.66
N ALA A 107 -3.05 -14.71 -14.85
CA ALA A 107 -1.96 -15.58 -15.32
C ALA A 107 -1.56 -16.65 -14.28
N PHE A 108 -1.90 -16.46 -13.01
CA PHE A 108 -1.66 -17.47 -11.98
C PHE A 108 -2.62 -18.66 -12.07
N ARG A 109 -3.78 -18.51 -12.72
CA ARG A 109 -4.80 -19.60 -12.80
C ARG A 109 -4.25 -20.91 -13.36
N PRO A 110 -3.69 -20.90 -14.57
CA PRO A 110 -3.25 -22.17 -15.19
C PRO A 110 -2.07 -22.81 -14.49
N ILE A 111 -1.27 -22.05 -13.75
CA ILE A 111 -0.06 -22.57 -13.10
C ILE A 111 -0.23 -22.84 -11.60
N SER A 112 -1.37 -22.49 -11.03
CA SER A 112 -1.60 -22.62 -9.57
C SER A 112 -1.40 -24.06 -9.07
N HIS A 113 -1.64 -25.06 -9.92
CA HIS A 113 -1.46 -26.47 -9.57
C HIS A 113 0.01 -26.84 -9.28
N LEU A 114 0.96 -26.01 -9.71
CA LEU A 114 2.38 -26.25 -9.52
C LEU A 114 2.89 -25.81 -8.13
N PHE A 115 2.08 -25.03 -7.40
CA PHE A 115 2.53 -24.49 -6.11
C PHE A 115 1.44 -24.41 -5.02
N ILE A 116 0.19 -24.77 -5.34
CA ILE A 116 -0.90 -24.83 -4.35
C ILE A 116 -1.48 -26.25 -4.33
N PRO A 117 -1.46 -26.95 -3.19
CA PRO A 117 -2.13 -28.26 -3.08
C PRO A 117 -3.64 -28.14 -3.28
N ILE A 118 -4.27 -29.24 -3.71
CA ILE A 118 -5.74 -29.30 -3.90
C ILE A 118 -6.43 -28.97 -2.57
N GLY A 119 -7.43 -28.10 -2.61
CA GLY A 119 -8.20 -27.68 -1.45
C GLY A 119 -7.61 -26.49 -0.73
N GLU A 120 -6.32 -26.19 -0.96
CA GLU A 120 -5.60 -25.13 -0.28
C GLU A 120 -5.72 -23.78 -1.00
N SER A 121 -5.30 -22.73 -0.31
CA SER A 121 -5.29 -21.37 -0.85
C SER A 121 -3.95 -20.70 -0.59
N SER A 122 -3.64 -19.71 -1.43
CA SER A 122 -2.45 -18.88 -1.31
C SER A 122 -2.88 -17.41 -1.45
N ARG A 123 -2.15 -16.53 -0.80
CA ARG A 123 -2.28 -15.09 -0.98
C ARG A 123 -1.09 -14.60 -1.80
N ILE A 124 -1.34 -13.67 -2.70
CA ILE A 124 -0.29 -13.01 -3.47
C ILE A 124 -0.46 -11.51 -3.26
N SER A 125 0.54 -10.88 -2.65
CA SER A 125 0.61 -9.42 -2.53
C SER A 125 1.31 -8.89 -3.77
N ILE A 126 0.65 -7.98 -4.48
CA ILE A 126 1.16 -7.42 -5.75
C ILE A 126 1.27 -5.89 -5.58
N ASN A 127 2.46 -5.36 -5.82
CA ASN A 127 2.72 -3.92 -5.88
C ASN A 127 3.19 -3.56 -7.29
N LYS A 128 2.57 -2.55 -7.91
CA LYS A 128 3.10 -1.96 -9.15
C LYS A 128 4.03 -0.82 -8.76
N LEU A 129 5.32 -1.05 -8.96
CA LEU A 129 6.38 -0.09 -8.72
C LEU A 129 6.70 0.68 -10.02
N ASP A 130 7.70 1.53 -9.99
CA ASP A 130 8.00 2.35 -11.17
C ASP A 130 8.74 1.56 -12.27
N ASN A 131 9.35 0.44 -11.91
CA ASN A 131 10.06 -0.40 -12.88
C ASN A 131 9.50 -1.82 -12.98
N GLY A 132 8.22 -2.02 -12.67
CA GLY A 132 7.55 -3.30 -12.86
C GLY A 132 6.81 -3.77 -11.63
N LEU A 133 6.25 -4.97 -11.73
CA LEU A 133 5.48 -5.56 -10.64
C LEU A 133 6.42 -6.25 -9.65
N ASP A 134 6.16 -6.08 -8.37
CA ASP A 134 6.85 -6.72 -7.26
C ASP A 134 5.84 -7.59 -6.53
N ILE A 135 6.09 -8.90 -6.44
CA ILE A 135 5.12 -9.81 -5.83
C ILE A 135 5.72 -10.60 -4.67
N LEU A 136 4.86 -10.84 -3.68
CA LEU A 136 5.15 -11.71 -2.54
C LEU A 136 4.09 -12.78 -2.47
N ILE A 137 4.48 -14.05 -2.65
CA ILE A 137 3.59 -15.21 -2.65
C ILE A 137 3.69 -15.91 -1.29
N TYR A 138 2.55 -16.18 -0.66
CA TYR A 138 2.48 -16.91 0.61
C TYR A 138 2.17 -18.38 0.31
N LEU A 139 3.10 -19.27 0.63
CA LEU A 139 3.04 -20.70 0.27
C LEU A 139 3.02 -21.59 1.51
N GLN A 140 2.43 -22.76 1.38
CA GLN A 140 2.46 -23.81 2.43
C GLN A 140 3.81 -24.53 2.45
N SER A 141 4.40 -24.73 1.28
CA SER A 141 5.69 -25.42 1.11
C SER A 141 6.45 -24.83 -0.08
N GLU A 142 7.71 -25.19 -0.19
CA GLU A 142 8.52 -24.76 -1.33
C GLU A 142 7.90 -25.28 -2.64
N PRO A 143 7.89 -24.43 -3.68
CA PRO A 143 7.37 -24.87 -4.98
C PRO A 143 8.32 -25.89 -5.63
N SER A 144 7.76 -26.75 -6.45
CA SER A 144 8.54 -27.72 -7.24
C SER A 144 9.41 -26.98 -8.25
N LEU A 145 10.36 -27.70 -8.87
CA LEU A 145 11.16 -27.13 -9.96
C LEU A 145 10.27 -26.59 -11.09
N GLU A 146 9.22 -27.33 -11.45
CA GLU A 146 8.24 -26.87 -12.45
C GLU A 146 7.55 -25.57 -12.02
N GLY A 147 7.25 -25.44 -10.73
CA GLY A 147 6.66 -24.21 -10.17
C GLY A 147 7.62 -23.03 -10.28
N LEU A 148 8.90 -23.24 -9.98
CA LEU A 148 9.92 -22.20 -10.11
C LEU A 148 10.13 -21.78 -11.59
N GLU A 149 10.09 -22.76 -12.50
CA GLU A 149 10.15 -22.47 -13.95
C GLU A 149 8.95 -21.66 -14.41
N ALA A 150 7.75 -22.00 -13.90
CA ALA A 150 6.53 -21.24 -14.21
C ALA A 150 6.61 -19.80 -13.70
N PHE A 151 7.14 -19.59 -12.48
CA PHE A 151 7.38 -18.24 -11.96
C PHE A 151 8.37 -17.47 -12.83
N ASN A 152 9.41 -18.13 -13.32
CA ASN A 152 10.39 -17.48 -14.21
C ASN A 152 9.72 -17.07 -15.54
N LYS A 153 8.85 -17.90 -16.10
CA LYS A 153 8.07 -17.57 -17.31
C LYS A 153 7.17 -16.37 -17.06
N LEU A 154 6.47 -16.35 -15.91
CA LEU A 154 5.62 -15.21 -15.52
C LEU A 154 6.46 -13.91 -15.43
N ALA A 155 7.64 -14.00 -14.83
CA ALA A 155 8.51 -12.83 -14.66
C ALA A 155 8.91 -12.22 -16.01
N HIS A 156 9.08 -13.06 -17.04
CA HIS A 156 9.40 -12.60 -18.39
C HIS A 156 8.21 -12.03 -19.13
N SER A 157 7.02 -12.62 -18.96
CA SER A 157 5.83 -12.26 -19.75
C SER A 157 5.01 -11.11 -19.15
N HIS A 158 5.20 -10.76 -17.86
CA HIS A 158 4.33 -9.82 -17.15
C HIS A 158 5.07 -8.66 -16.47
N ASN A 159 6.20 -8.23 -17.02
CA ASN A 159 6.95 -7.06 -16.50
C ASN A 159 7.21 -7.13 -14.98
N LEU A 160 7.60 -8.31 -14.49
CA LEU A 160 7.93 -8.45 -13.07
C LEU A 160 9.34 -7.96 -12.78
N SER A 161 9.50 -7.19 -11.72
CA SER A 161 10.83 -6.81 -11.20
C SER A 161 11.37 -7.90 -10.28
N ARG A 162 10.49 -8.39 -9.37
CA ARG A 162 10.87 -9.37 -8.36
C ARG A 162 9.72 -10.29 -8.02
N ILE A 163 10.03 -11.54 -7.74
CA ILE A 163 9.14 -12.52 -7.09
C ILE A 163 9.81 -12.96 -5.80
N SER A 164 9.10 -12.83 -4.69
CA SER A 164 9.52 -13.35 -3.39
C SER A 164 8.48 -14.33 -2.86
N MET A 165 8.88 -15.21 -1.95
CA MET A 165 7.95 -16.12 -1.29
C MET A 165 8.12 -16.05 0.23
N LYS A 166 7.05 -16.39 0.92
CA LYS A 166 7.06 -16.60 2.37
C LYS A 166 6.37 -17.93 2.62
N ILE A 167 7.10 -18.86 3.23
CA ILE A 167 6.59 -20.19 3.55
C ILE A 167 6.27 -20.20 5.04
N SER A 168 5.04 -20.50 5.38
CA SER A 168 4.52 -20.50 6.76
C SER A 168 4.61 -19.12 7.45
N SER A 169 4.01 -19.00 8.62
CA SER A 169 3.95 -17.73 9.34
C SER A 169 5.29 -17.33 9.98
N ALA A 170 6.16 -18.28 10.21
CA ALA A 170 7.44 -18.04 10.91
C ALA A 170 8.63 -17.89 9.96
N ALA A 171 8.44 -18.16 8.69
CA ALA A 171 9.54 -18.17 7.73
C ALA A 171 9.93 -16.75 7.30
N ASP A 172 11.18 -16.59 6.99
CA ASP A 172 11.69 -15.37 6.35
C ASP A 172 11.15 -15.24 4.93
N ILE A 173 11.15 -14.03 4.42
CA ILE A 173 10.81 -13.78 3.02
C ILE A 173 12.06 -14.09 2.19
N ILE A 174 11.89 -14.96 1.19
CA ILE A 174 12.97 -15.44 0.33
C ILE A 174 12.73 -14.90 -1.09
N PRO A 175 13.68 -14.15 -1.68
CA PRO A 175 13.57 -13.78 -3.08
C PRO A 175 13.79 -15.02 -3.96
N ILE A 176 12.89 -15.25 -4.91
CA ILE A 176 12.98 -16.35 -5.87
C ILE A 176 13.62 -15.85 -7.16
N ILE A 177 13.16 -14.72 -7.64
CA ILE A 177 13.57 -14.12 -8.90
C ILE A 177 13.70 -12.61 -8.70
N GLU A 178 14.82 -12.03 -9.07
CA GLU A 178 14.99 -10.59 -9.16
C GLU A 178 15.59 -10.26 -10.52
N LYS A 179 14.75 -9.87 -11.46
CA LYS A 179 15.17 -9.49 -12.81
C LYS A 179 15.83 -8.10 -12.81
N ARG A 180 15.39 -7.24 -11.89
CA ARG A 180 15.94 -5.91 -11.67
C ARG A 180 15.55 -5.46 -10.28
N THR A 181 16.37 -4.65 -9.65
CA THR A 181 16.10 -4.16 -8.29
C THR A 181 14.80 -3.33 -8.31
N PRO A 182 13.75 -3.80 -7.60
CA PRO A 182 12.48 -3.07 -7.58
C PRO A 182 12.67 -1.69 -6.98
N HIS A 183 12.04 -0.68 -7.57
CA HIS A 183 12.09 0.65 -6.96
C HIS A 183 10.83 1.46 -7.19
N ILE A 184 10.58 2.34 -6.23
CA ILE A 184 9.61 3.41 -6.33
C ILE A 184 10.35 4.73 -6.14
N GLU A 185 9.95 5.75 -6.88
CA GLU A 185 10.60 7.05 -6.83
C GLU A 185 9.74 8.05 -6.08
N PHE A 186 10.35 8.71 -5.10
CA PHE A 186 9.75 9.84 -4.39
C PHE A 186 10.63 11.06 -4.61
N SER A 187 10.10 12.09 -5.28
CA SER A 187 10.81 13.35 -5.54
C SER A 187 12.24 13.16 -6.05
N GLY A 188 12.41 12.25 -7.03
CA GLY A 188 13.69 12.00 -7.67
C GLY A 188 14.58 10.97 -6.97
N VAL A 189 14.19 10.50 -5.78
CA VAL A 189 14.96 9.51 -5.03
C VAL A 189 14.33 8.13 -5.17
N LYS A 190 15.13 7.16 -5.61
CA LYS A 190 14.70 5.77 -5.78
C LYS A 190 14.87 5.00 -4.48
N ILE A 191 13.77 4.44 -4.00
CA ILE A 191 13.74 3.58 -2.82
C ILE A 191 13.38 2.16 -3.29
N SER A 192 14.10 1.16 -2.79
CA SER A 192 13.78 -0.25 -3.06
C SER A 192 13.01 -0.81 -1.86
N PRO A 193 11.67 -0.90 -1.96
CA PRO A 193 10.87 -1.35 -0.80
C PRO A 193 11.04 -2.85 -0.56
N PRO A 194 10.82 -3.31 0.69
CA PRO A 194 10.81 -4.74 0.95
C PRO A 194 9.61 -5.40 0.27
N PRO A 195 9.66 -6.72 0.00
CA PRO A 195 8.53 -7.42 -0.62
C PRO A 195 7.25 -7.25 0.20
N GLY A 196 6.16 -6.93 -0.47
CA GLY A 196 4.87 -6.74 0.21
C GLY A 196 4.72 -5.41 0.92
N ALA A 197 5.66 -4.47 0.76
CA ALA A 197 5.62 -3.16 1.43
C ALA A 197 4.30 -2.41 1.19
N PHE A 198 3.90 -1.63 2.17
CA PHE A 198 2.74 -0.75 2.02
C PHE A 198 3.07 0.38 1.03
N LEU A 199 2.14 0.63 0.12
CA LEU A 199 2.16 1.80 -0.77
C LEU A 199 0.78 2.46 -0.73
N GLN A 200 0.75 3.78 -0.90
CA GLN A 200 -0.51 4.51 -1.13
C GLN A 200 -1.19 3.95 -2.39
N ALA A 201 -2.51 3.87 -2.36
CA ALA A 201 -3.29 3.12 -3.36
C ALA A 201 -3.05 3.55 -4.80
N THR A 202 -2.84 4.86 -5.04
CA THR A 202 -2.62 5.40 -6.39
C THR A 202 -1.47 6.40 -6.39
N LYS A 203 -0.82 6.58 -7.57
CA LYS A 203 0.23 7.59 -7.74
C LYS A 203 -0.32 9.01 -7.52
N ARG A 204 -1.51 9.28 -8.06
CA ARG A 204 -2.17 10.59 -7.88
C ARG A 204 -2.46 10.87 -6.41
N GLY A 205 -2.97 9.85 -5.67
CA GLY A 205 -3.21 9.97 -4.24
C GLY A 205 -1.93 10.30 -3.47
N THR A 206 -0.83 9.60 -3.79
CA THR A 206 0.47 9.88 -3.20
C THR A 206 0.88 11.34 -3.42
N ARG A 207 0.81 11.80 -4.67
CA ARG A 207 1.18 13.18 -5.03
C ARG A 207 0.34 14.20 -4.26
N SER A 208 -0.99 14.02 -4.25
CA SER A 208 -1.90 14.97 -3.58
C SER A 208 -1.69 15.04 -2.08
N ILE A 209 -1.44 13.88 -1.44
CA ILE A 209 -1.14 13.84 0.00
C ILE A 209 0.18 14.53 0.27
N THR A 210 1.21 14.24 -0.54
CA THR A 210 2.54 14.87 -0.41
C THR A 210 2.45 16.39 -0.54
N GLU A 211 1.76 16.87 -1.58
CA GLU A 211 1.59 18.33 -1.80
C GLU A 211 0.90 19.01 -0.61
N ALA A 212 -0.15 18.37 -0.09
CA ALA A 212 -0.88 18.92 1.07
C ALA A 212 0.01 18.97 2.33
N VAL A 213 0.80 17.91 2.55
CA VAL A 213 1.72 17.84 3.70
C VAL A 213 2.82 18.92 3.56
N LEU A 214 3.44 19.03 2.38
CA LEU A 214 4.50 20.04 2.14
C LEU A 214 3.98 21.47 2.39
N LEU A 215 2.75 21.73 1.95
CA LEU A 215 2.11 23.04 2.19
C LEU A 215 1.86 23.24 3.68
N GLY A 216 1.38 22.21 4.39
CA GLY A 216 1.06 22.28 5.81
C GLY A 216 2.26 22.54 6.72
N VAL A 217 3.47 22.15 6.27
CA VAL A 217 4.70 22.34 7.06
C VAL A 217 5.63 23.39 6.43
N SER A 218 5.10 24.22 5.54
CA SER A 218 5.90 25.25 4.86
C SER A 218 6.59 26.17 5.87
N GLY A 219 7.88 26.43 5.65
CA GLY A 219 8.69 27.29 6.53
C GLY A 219 9.27 26.59 7.75
N LYS A 220 8.89 25.36 8.03
CA LYS A 220 9.45 24.57 9.14
C LYS A 220 10.84 24.08 8.77
N LYS A 221 11.76 24.01 9.73
CA LYS A 221 13.17 23.65 9.50
C LYS A 221 13.53 22.25 10.01
N THR A 222 12.83 21.81 11.07
CA THR A 222 13.03 20.49 11.66
C THR A 222 11.67 19.79 11.75
N ILE A 223 11.57 18.63 11.11
CA ILE A 223 10.32 17.88 11.02
C ILE A 223 10.53 16.47 11.57
N LEU A 224 9.64 16.06 12.46
CA LEU A 224 9.54 14.68 12.90
C LEU A 224 8.45 13.99 12.08
N GLU A 225 8.78 12.91 11.42
CA GLU A 225 7.78 12.10 10.69
C GLU A 225 7.62 10.75 11.41
N LEU A 226 6.38 10.45 11.79
CA LEU A 226 6.02 9.20 12.47
C LEU A 226 5.29 8.27 11.51
N PHE A 227 5.59 6.96 11.57
CA PHE A 227 5.07 5.93 10.67
C PHE A 227 5.52 6.20 9.23
N SER A 228 6.81 6.45 9.05
CA SER A 228 7.37 6.95 7.78
C SER A 228 7.34 5.91 6.63
N GLY A 229 7.22 4.63 6.96
CA GLY A 229 7.28 3.57 5.95
C GLY A 229 8.59 3.62 5.20
N CYS A 230 8.51 3.48 3.89
CA CYS A 230 9.68 3.55 3.01
C CYS A 230 10.02 5.00 2.58
N GLY A 231 9.41 6.01 3.22
CA GLY A 231 9.78 7.41 2.97
C GLY A 231 8.91 8.16 1.98
N THR A 232 7.66 7.77 1.82
CA THR A 232 6.71 8.44 0.92
C THR A 232 6.64 9.95 1.16
N LEU A 233 6.63 10.35 2.43
CA LEU A 233 6.63 11.77 2.82
C LEU A 233 8.02 12.26 3.22
N THR A 234 8.84 11.39 3.85
CA THR A 234 10.21 11.72 4.26
C THR A 234 11.01 12.35 3.13
N ILE A 235 11.00 11.68 1.97
CA ILE A 235 11.83 12.12 0.84
C ILE A 235 11.37 13.50 0.34
N PRO A 236 10.09 13.74 0.05
CA PRO A 236 9.67 15.11 -0.31
C PRO A 236 9.96 16.17 0.75
N LEU A 237 9.80 15.84 2.03
CA LEU A 237 10.02 16.78 3.14
C LEU A 237 11.48 17.26 3.24
N HIS A 238 12.46 16.41 2.86
CA HIS A 238 13.88 16.79 3.00
C HIS A 238 14.28 17.97 2.11
N HIS A 239 13.50 18.28 1.09
CA HIS A 239 13.80 19.45 0.23
C HIS A 239 13.66 20.79 0.97
N GLN A 240 12.84 20.82 2.03
CA GLN A 240 12.62 22.07 2.77
C GLN A 240 13.07 22.03 4.24
N ALA A 241 13.36 20.84 4.79
CA ALA A 241 13.67 20.67 6.21
C ALA A 241 14.63 19.52 6.47
N THR A 242 15.21 19.48 7.66
CA THR A 242 15.84 18.29 8.20
C THR A 242 14.73 17.39 8.75
N VAL A 243 14.74 16.11 8.40
CA VAL A 243 13.67 15.17 8.76
C VAL A 243 14.21 14.06 9.65
N HIS A 244 13.54 13.83 10.79
CA HIS A 244 13.73 12.65 11.61
C HIS A 244 12.55 11.71 11.32
N ALA A 245 12.82 10.58 10.67
CA ALA A 245 11.81 9.60 10.27
C ALA A 245 11.79 8.44 11.25
N VAL A 246 10.63 8.11 11.80
CA VAL A 246 10.46 7.01 12.76
C VAL A 246 9.53 5.97 12.16
N GLU A 247 10.00 4.71 12.11
CA GLU A 247 9.27 3.60 11.51
C GLU A 247 9.42 2.34 12.36
N GLY A 248 8.32 1.61 12.54
CA GLY A 248 8.29 0.38 13.33
C GLY A 248 8.75 -0.86 12.56
N ASP A 249 8.58 -0.87 11.24
CA ASP A 249 9.01 -1.99 10.40
C ASP A 249 10.51 -1.81 10.05
N PRO A 250 11.39 -2.68 10.58
CA PRO A 250 12.83 -2.53 10.32
C PRO A 250 13.20 -2.66 8.84
N PHE A 251 12.44 -3.42 8.06
CA PHE A 251 12.72 -3.59 6.62
C PHE A 251 12.37 -2.33 5.83
N ALA A 252 11.26 -1.68 6.18
CA ALA A 252 10.87 -0.41 5.56
C ALA A 252 11.85 0.70 5.94
N ALA A 253 12.20 0.80 7.23
CA ALA A 253 13.18 1.78 7.73
C ALA A 253 14.54 1.60 7.05
N ASP A 254 14.99 0.36 6.90
CA ASP A 254 16.27 0.06 6.25
C ASP A 254 16.24 0.40 4.75
N ALA A 255 15.12 0.13 4.07
CA ALA A 255 14.93 0.54 2.67
C ALA A 255 15.07 2.06 2.51
N LEU A 256 14.43 2.82 3.41
CA LEU A 256 14.55 4.27 3.44
C LEU A 256 16.01 4.69 3.67
N ARG A 257 16.66 4.14 4.69
CA ARG A 257 18.06 4.46 5.04
C ARG A 257 19.00 4.20 3.84
N ARG A 258 18.88 3.04 3.20
CA ARG A 258 19.70 2.72 2.02
C ARG A 258 19.46 3.70 0.88
N GLY A 259 18.20 4.07 0.64
CA GLY A 259 17.85 5.03 -0.40
C GLY A 259 18.42 6.41 -0.14
N THR A 260 18.38 6.89 1.11
CA THR A 260 18.96 8.21 1.46
C THR A 260 20.47 8.24 1.33
N VAL A 261 21.15 7.14 1.67
CA VAL A 261 22.60 7.02 1.50
C VAL A 261 22.95 7.01 0.01
N LYS A 262 22.26 6.20 -0.78
CA LYS A 262 22.48 6.10 -2.23
C LYS A 262 22.27 7.43 -2.95
N ALA A 263 21.31 8.23 -2.47
CA ALA A 263 21.00 9.56 -3.02
C ALA A 263 21.86 10.67 -2.42
N ALA A 264 22.74 10.36 -1.46
CA ALA A 264 23.60 11.32 -0.76
C ALA A 264 22.82 12.43 -0.01
N ILE A 265 21.65 12.06 0.55
CA ILE A 265 20.80 13.00 1.33
C ILE A 265 20.67 12.57 2.80
N HIS A 266 21.44 11.59 3.23
CA HIS A 266 21.41 11.07 4.59
C HIS A 266 21.82 12.09 5.66
N ASN A 267 22.46 13.19 5.27
CA ASN A 267 22.79 14.28 6.17
C ASN A 267 21.57 15.15 6.55
N LYS A 268 20.48 15.05 5.78
CA LYS A 268 19.22 15.76 6.06
C LYS A 268 18.11 14.84 6.59
N ILE A 269 18.34 13.54 6.57
CA ILE A 269 17.33 12.54 6.97
C ILE A 269 17.97 11.55 7.94
N SER A 270 17.46 11.52 9.17
CA SER A 270 17.81 10.47 10.13
C SER A 270 16.63 9.48 10.22
N VAL A 271 16.95 8.19 10.35
CA VAL A 271 15.93 7.13 10.40
C VAL A 271 16.07 6.34 11.69
N GLU A 272 15.00 6.31 12.48
CA GLU A 272 14.92 5.56 13.73
C GLU A 272 13.94 4.40 13.58
N ILE A 273 14.34 3.21 14.07
CA ILE A 273 13.43 2.05 14.16
C ILE A 273 12.79 2.07 15.55
N ARG A 274 11.47 2.26 15.59
CA ARG A 274 10.75 2.36 16.88
C ARG A 274 9.28 2.00 16.70
N ASP A 275 8.83 1.02 17.46
CA ASP A 275 7.40 0.62 17.48
C ASP A 275 6.60 1.68 18.25
N LEU A 276 6.05 2.63 17.53
CA LEU A 276 5.29 3.76 18.09
C LEU A 276 3.98 3.33 18.76
N LEU A 277 3.47 2.14 18.47
CA LEU A 277 2.28 1.62 19.15
C LEU A 277 2.58 1.17 20.57
N ARG A 278 3.81 0.69 20.81
CA ARG A 278 4.27 0.24 22.12
C ARG A 278 5.09 1.29 22.86
N ASN A 279 5.91 2.02 22.12
CA ASN A 279 6.87 3.01 22.65
C ASN A 279 6.71 4.35 21.93
N PRO A 280 5.64 5.10 22.21
CA PRO A 280 5.41 6.39 21.53
C PRO A 280 6.49 7.42 21.89
N MET A 281 6.63 8.44 21.04
CA MET A 281 7.48 9.60 21.33
C MET A 281 6.84 10.40 22.47
N SER A 282 7.64 10.79 23.45
CA SER A 282 7.17 11.61 24.57
C SER A 282 6.99 13.08 24.15
N ALA A 283 6.26 13.86 24.95
CA ALA A 283 6.06 15.30 24.70
C ALA A 283 7.42 16.03 24.61
N ASP A 284 8.38 15.66 25.46
CA ASP A 284 9.73 16.27 25.42
C ASP A 284 10.47 15.94 24.13
N GLU A 285 10.29 14.74 23.59
CA GLU A 285 10.87 14.34 22.30
C GLU A 285 10.22 15.13 21.16
N LEU A 286 8.89 15.23 21.18
CA LEU A 286 8.10 15.94 20.16
C LEU A 286 8.44 17.43 20.13
N SER A 287 8.64 18.06 21.29
CA SER A 287 8.88 19.51 21.41
C SER A 287 10.19 19.99 20.74
N LYS A 288 11.07 19.06 20.36
CA LYS A 288 12.35 19.38 19.71
C LYS A 288 12.19 19.74 18.22
N TYR A 289 11.00 19.56 17.65
CA TYR A 289 10.75 19.73 16.23
C TYR A 289 9.77 20.88 15.98
N ASP A 290 9.94 21.56 14.85
CA ASP A 290 9.03 22.64 14.41
C ASP A 290 7.68 22.10 13.96
N ALA A 291 7.63 20.85 13.51
CA ALA A 291 6.40 20.21 13.08
C ALA A 291 6.49 18.68 13.23
N VAL A 292 5.34 18.08 13.45
CA VAL A 292 5.18 16.62 13.46
C VAL A 292 4.22 16.24 12.33
N VAL A 293 4.65 15.31 11.49
CA VAL A 293 3.86 14.74 10.39
C VAL A 293 3.65 13.26 10.71
N PHE A 294 2.43 12.76 10.59
CA PHE A 294 2.22 11.33 10.78
C PHE A 294 1.01 10.80 10.01
N ASP A 295 1.18 9.59 9.44
CA ASP A 295 0.14 8.86 8.70
C ASP A 295 0.05 7.44 9.29
N PRO A 296 -0.65 7.29 10.43
CA PRO A 296 -0.65 6.01 11.17
C PRO A 296 -1.44 4.92 10.46
N PRO A 297 -1.23 3.64 10.85
CA PRO A 297 -2.02 2.52 10.32
C PRO A 297 -3.50 2.62 10.71
N ARG A 298 -4.34 1.77 10.11
CA ARG A 298 -5.80 1.73 10.37
C ARG A 298 -6.16 1.54 11.85
N SER A 299 -5.30 0.89 12.62
CA SER A 299 -5.47 0.76 14.08
C SER A 299 -5.36 2.09 14.81
N GLY A 300 -4.84 3.11 14.12
CA GLY A 300 -4.66 4.45 14.68
C GLY A 300 -3.39 4.57 15.50
N ALA A 301 -3.22 5.71 16.12
CA ALA A 301 -2.04 6.03 16.93
C ALA A 301 -2.45 6.67 18.27
N LYS A 302 -3.42 6.06 18.94
CA LYS A 302 -4.05 6.63 20.16
C LYS A 302 -3.00 7.03 21.21
N LYS A 303 -2.05 6.14 21.53
CA LYS A 303 -1.02 6.44 22.53
C LYS A 303 -0.14 7.60 22.10
N GLN A 304 0.22 7.66 20.82
CA GLN A 304 1.09 8.72 20.30
C GLN A 304 0.37 10.09 20.34
N VAL A 305 -0.89 10.13 20.02
CA VAL A 305 -1.70 11.36 20.06
C VAL A 305 -1.85 11.89 21.49
N GLN A 306 -1.84 11.05 22.46
CA GLN A 306 -1.87 11.43 23.88
C GLN A 306 -0.55 12.01 24.38
N UNK A 307 0.40 11.74 23.74
CA UNK A 307 1.67 12.18 24.12
C UNK A 307 1.95 13.54 23.61
N UNK A 308 1.15 13.91 22.94
CA UNK A 308 1.23 15.14 22.39
C UNK A 308 0.52 16.16 22.97
#